data_e1d2170e68fe79b6283c08d95cf2d121
#
_entry.id   e1d2170e68fe79b6283c08d95cf2d121
#
_cell.length_a   1.000
_cell.length_b   1.000
_cell.length_c   1.000
_cell.angle_alpha   90.00
_cell.angle_beta   90.00
_cell.angle_gamma   90.00
#
_symmetry.space_group_name_H-M   'P 1'
#
loop_
_entity.id
_entity.type
_entity.pdbx_description
1 polymer ?
#
loop_
_entity_poly.entity_id
_entity_poly.type
_entity_poly.pdbx_seq_one_letter_code
_entity_poly.pdbx_strand_id
1 'polypeptide(L)'
;MKSNTIRALLLITNFFTIVVTGNSQQNVDSSAQHNLAVKWSPLGIAFGKLTLGGEYTIKKKQSITFYAGIPVGIQRNFNLDNNTADVKSNTTSVMAGYRFYLGKNPMKGFYFEPYLKYMHNKLEGTLNYNNDNPPSIYKSSNEFSSFGIGGQLGFQVLIAKRIVLDFFLVGPEANTVKENGSFTDVTNNIPWTPADAAEAEDNIKDALDNIPIIGEKIEVKTDQASKTVFISYKGFLPGVRTGFSIGFRF
;
A
#
# COMPACT_ATOMS: atom_id res chain seq x y z
N MET A 1 20.61 -18.51 -12.16
CA MET A 1 19.84 -18.08 -10.95
C MET A 1 18.79 -19.15 -10.63
N LYS A 2 18.80 -19.73 -9.44
CA LYS A 2 17.90 -20.86 -9.12
C LYS A 2 16.47 -20.36 -8.93
N SER A 3 15.48 -21.10 -9.41
CA SER A 3 14.01 -20.86 -9.34
C SER A 3 13.47 -20.36 -7.99
N ASN A 4 14.17 -20.61 -6.89
CA ASN A 4 13.77 -20.20 -5.54
C ASN A 4 13.92 -18.70 -5.27
N THR A 5 14.76 -17.98 -6.00
CA THR A 5 15.00 -16.54 -5.85
C THR A 5 13.77 -15.72 -6.22
N ILE A 6 13.04 -16.18 -7.24
CA ILE A 6 11.86 -15.49 -7.77
C ILE A 6 10.65 -15.64 -6.87
N ARG A 7 10.52 -16.77 -6.16
CA ARG A 7 9.40 -17.01 -5.22
C ARG A 7 9.46 -16.10 -4.00
N ALA A 8 10.65 -15.71 -3.54
CA ALA A 8 10.81 -14.76 -2.44
C ALA A 8 10.43 -13.32 -2.85
N LEU A 9 10.65 -12.94 -4.11
CA LEU A 9 10.26 -11.60 -4.62
C LEU A 9 8.74 -11.45 -4.71
N LEU A 10 8.01 -12.51 -5.06
CA LEU A 10 6.54 -12.53 -5.16
C LEU A 10 5.84 -12.54 -3.79
N LEU A 11 6.48 -13.01 -2.71
CA LEU A 11 5.92 -13.02 -1.36
C LEU A 11 5.82 -11.62 -0.74
N ILE A 12 6.55 -10.63 -1.23
CA ILE A 12 6.49 -9.25 -0.71
C ILE A 12 5.23 -8.52 -1.21
N THR A 13 4.58 -8.99 -2.27
CA THR A 13 3.41 -8.34 -2.88
C THR A 13 2.05 -8.85 -2.37
N ASN A 14 1.98 -9.99 -1.62
CA ASN A 14 0.73 -10.64 -1.24
C ASN A 14 0.44 -10.58 0.27
N PHE A 15 0.26 -9.40 0.85
CA PHE A 15 -0.27 -9.31 2.21
C PHE A 15 -1.53 -8.43 2.21
N PHE A 16 -2.73 -9.03 2.25
CA PHE A 16 -3.87 -8.45 2.96
C PHE A 16 -5.17 -9.27 2.84
N THR A 17 -5.58 -9.89 3.92
CA THR A 17 -7.01 -10.13 4.22
C THR A 17 -7.19 -10.34 5.72
N ILE A 18 -7.87 -9.44 6.41
CA ILE A 18 -8.38 -9.65 7.77
C ILE A 18 -9.82 -9.13 7.85
N VAL A 19 -10.74 -9.96 8.29
CA VAL A 19 -12.16 -9.65 8.54
C VAL A 19 -12.42 -9.60 10.04
N VAL A 20 -13.10 -8.57 10.51
CA VAL A 20 -13.60 -8.46 11.90
C VAL A 20 -15.08 -8.07 11.90
N THR A 21 -15.91 -8.82 12.62
CA THR A 21 -17.34 -8.57 12.82
C THR A 21 -17.64 -8.09 14.25
N GLY A 22 -18.52 -7.12 14.40
CA GLY A 22 -19.02 -6.67 15.71
C GLY A 22 -20.23 -5.74 15.64
N ASN A 23 -21.26 -6.04 16.40
CA ASN A 23 -22.53 -5.29 16.51
C ASN A 23 -22.60 -4.47 17.80
N SER A 24 -23.11 -3.23 17.78
CA SER A 24 -23.96 -2.71 18.85
C SER A 24 -24.67 -1.38 18.52
N GLN A 25 -25.89 -1.22 19.02
CA GLN A 25 -26.72 -0.03 18.88
C GLN A 25 -26.79 0.75 20.21
N GLN A 26 -26.83 2.09 20.14
CA GLN A 26 -27.54 2.91 21.13
C GLN A 26 -27.81 4.35 20.63
N ASN A 27 -28.98 4.88 21.02
CA ASN A 27 -29.51 6.21 20.70
C ASN A 27 -28.93 7.29 21.60
N VAL A 28 -28.65 8.50 21.11
CA VAL A 28 -28.58 9.73 21.92
C VAL A 28 -28.89 10.99 21.11
N ASP A 29 -29.63 11.87 21.71
CA ASP A 29 -30.13 13.17 21.26
C ASP A 29 -29.06 14.27 21.13
N SER A 30 -29.47 15.31 20.39
CA SER A 30 -28.70 16.48 19.95
C SER A 30 -28.45 17.52 21.02
N SER A 31 -27.22 18.02 21.12
CA SER A 31 -26.90 19.44 21.38
C SER A 31 -25.39 19.68 21.17
N ALA A 32 -25.01 20.81 20.62
CA ALA A 32 -23.72 21.22 20.10
C ALA A 32 -23.29 20.39 18.86
N GLN A 33 -23.45 20.98 17.67
CA GLN A 33 -22.98 20.38 16.43
C GLN A 33 -21.44 20.44 16.40
N HIS A 34 -20.82 19.40 16.90
CA HIS A 34 -19.40 19.16 16.65
C HIS A 34 -19.27 18.72 15.20
N ASN A 35 -18.76 19.59 14.35
CA ASN A 35 -18.74 19.36 12.91
C ASN A 35 -17.41 18.85 12.38
N LEU A 36 -16.36 18.85 13.20
CA LEU A 36 -15.00 18.48 12.82
C LEU A 36 -14.54 17.27 13.64
N ALA A 37 -13.96 16.28 12.96
CA ALA A 37 -13.21 15.21 13.61
C ALA A 37 -11.79 15.13 13.00
N VAL A 38 -10.79 14.97 13.87
CA VAL A 38 -9.41 14.66 13.50
C VAL A 38 -9.18 13.17 13.74
N LYS A 39 -8.58 12.49 12.78
CA LYS A 39 -8.43 11.03 12.75
C LYS A 39 -6.99 10.62 12.47
N TRP A 40 -6.60 9.51 13.04
CA TRP A 40 -5.35 8.80 12.77
C TRP A 40 -5.64 7.38 12.30
N SER A 41 -5.00 6.96 11.22
CA SER A 41 -5.09 5.60 10.68
C SER A 41 -3.81 4.84 10.98
N PRO A 42 -3.78 4.00 12.04
CA PRO A 42 -2.55 3.32 12.50
C PRO A 42 -1.98 2.33 11.48
N LEU A 43 -2.82 1.72 10.65
CA LEU A 43 -2.35 0.82 9.59
C LEU A 43 -1.42 1.49 8.57
N GLY A 44 -1.44 2.83 8.47
CA GLY A 44 -0.50 3.58 7.64
C GLY A 44 0.96 3.28 7.98
N ILE A 45 1.27 3.04 9.26
CA ILE A 45 2.63 2.71 9.72
C ILE A 45 3.13 1.43 9.04
N ALA A 46 2.26 0.44 8.83
CA ALA A 46 2.63 -0.78 8.12
C ALA A 46 3.16 -0.54 6.71
N PHE A 47 2.80 0.59 6.10
CA PHE A 47 3.22 1.01 4.76
C PHE A 47 4.27 2.13 4.76
N GLY A 48 4.93 2.38 5.90
CA GLY A 48 5.94 3.42 6.01
C GLY A 48 5.41 4.84 5.99
N LYS A 49 4.17 5.08 6.49
CA LYS A 49 3.57 6.41 6.61
C LYS A 49 2.79 6.60 7.90
N LEU A 50 2.87 7.79 8.47
CA LEU A 50 1.92 8.29 9.45
C LEU A 50 0.72 8.88 8.71
N THR A 51 -0.47 8.31 8.88
CA THR A 51 -1.67 8.78 8.19
C THR A 51 -2.58 9.55 9.15
N LEU A 52 -2.70 10.85 8.92
CA LEU A 52 -3.60 11.75 9.62
C LEU A 52 -4.73 12.19 8.69
N GLY A 53 -5.90 12.44 9.24
CA GLY A 53 -7.04 12.90 8.46
C GLY A 53 -7.99 13.77 9.25
N GLY A 54 -8.91 14.38 8.51
CA GLY A 54 -10.01 15.16 9.04
C GLY A 54 -11.32 14.78 8.36
N GLU A 55 -12.40 14.95 9.09
CA GLU A 55 -13.75 14.85 8.57
C GLU A 55 -14.55 16.06 9.04
N TYR A 56 -15.15 16.75 8.07
CA TYR A 56 -16.00 17.91 8.35
C TYR A 56 -17.44 17.66 7.86
N THR A 57 -18.39 17.80 8.78
CA THR A 57 -19.82 17.65 8.49
C THR A 57 -20.35 18.88 7.77
N ILE A 58 -20.87 18.71 6.55
CA ILE A 58 -21.48 19.79 5.76
C ILE A 58 -22.98 19.84 5.99
N LYS A 59 -23.62 18.66 6.05
CA LYS A 59 -25.07 18.50 6.24
C LYS A 59 -25.35 17.34 7.19
N LYS A 60 -26.61 17.18 7.65
CA LYS A 60 -27.01 16.13 8.60
C LYS A 60 -26.57 14.70 8.23
N LYS A 61 -26.34 14.43 6.93
CA LYS A 61 -25.96 13.10 6.45
C LYS A 61 -24.73 13.10 5.52
N GLN A 62 -24.02 14.22 5.47
CA GLN A 62 -22.94 14.39 4.50
C GLN A 62 -21.73 15.05 5.16
N SER A 63 -20.56 14.54 4.86
CA SER A 63 -19.28 15.12 5.26
C SER A 63 -18.26 15.05 4.14
N ILE A 64 -17.25 15.91 4.23
CA ILE A 64 -16.02 15.79 3.44
C ILE A 64 -14.94 15.19 4.32
N THR A 65 -14.09 14.39 3.71
CA THR A 65 -12.94 13.79 4.38
C THR A 65 -11.66 14.17 3.63
N PHE A 66 -10.60 14.34 4.38
CA PHE A 66 -9.26 14.54 3.84
C PHE A 66 -8.27 13.74 4.68
N TYR A 67 -7.36 13.02 4.02
CA TYR A 67 -6.28 12.28 4.67
C TYR A 67 -4.96 12.57 3.99
N ALA A 68 -3.92 12.73 4.81
CA ALA A 68 -2.54 12.87 4.38
C ALA A 68 -1.69 11.80 5.04
N GLY A 69 -0.86 11.11 4.25
CA GLY A 69 0.14 10.16 4.70
C GLY A 69 1.52 10.79 4.57
N ILE A 70 2.22 10.94 5.69
CA ILE A 70 3.57 11.50 5.80
C ILE A 70 4.55 10.33 5.92
N PRO A 71 5.63 10.26 5.12
CA PRO A 71 6.59 9.16 5.17
C PRO A 71 7.32 9.13 6.52
N VAL A 72 7.46 7.94 7.11
CA VAL A 72 8.15 7.73 8.39
C VAL A 72 9.31 6.73 8.32
N GLY A 73 9.61 6.22 7.12
CA GLY A 73 10.81 5.42 6.87
C GLY A 73 10.87 4.12 7.70
N ILE A 74 9.87 3.26 7.60
CA ILE A 74 9.87 1.99 8.32
C ILE A 74 10.83 0.99 7.66
N GLN A 75 11.78 0.51 8.45
CA GLN A 75 12.67 -0.59 8.09
C GLN A 75 12.21 -1.87 8.77
N ARG A 76 12.26 -2.98 8.03
CA ARG A 76 11.89 -4.32 8.50
C ARG A 76 12.89 -5.34 8.02
N ASN A 77 13.24 -6.24 8.91
CA ASN A 77 14.13 -7.35 8.66
C ASN A 77 13.30 -8.63 8.67
N PHE A 78 13.43 -9.42 7.62
CA PHE A 78 12.77 -10.70 7.47
C PHE A 78 13.84 -11.80 7.40
N ASN A 79 13.64 -12.84 8.20
CA ASN A 79 14.45 -14.06 8.10
C ASN A 79 13.63 -15.10 7.34
N LEU A 80 14.16 -15.57 6.23
CA LEU A 80 13.54 -16.56 5.34
C LEU A 80 14.47 -17.78 5.29
N ASP A 81 14.31 -18.69 6.22
CA ASP A 81 15.24 -19.79 6.47
C ASP A 81 16.66 -19.26 6.76
N ASN A 82 17.65 -19.60 5.93
CA ASN A 82 19.01 -19.08 6.07
C ASN A 82 19.26 -17.73 5.35
N ASN A 83 18.23 -17.19 4.66
CA ASN A 83 18.32 -15.94 3.92
C ASN A 83 17.76 -14.77 4.74
N THR A 84 18.27 -13.57 4.49
CA THR A 84 17.78 -12.36 5.16
C THR A 84 17.35 -11.31 4.15
N ALA A 85 16.30 -10.59 4.48
CA ALA A 85 15.80 -9.47 3.68
C ALA A 85 15.59 -8.24 4.57
N ASP A 86 16.28 -7.17 4.25
CA ASP A 86 16.08 -5.85 4.84
C ASP A 86 15.25 -5.01 3.87
N VAL A 87 14.11 -4.48 4.32
CA VAL A 87 13.21 -3.70 3.48
C VAL A 87 12.87 -2.39 4.16
N LYS A 88 13.06 -1.28 3.46
CA LYS A 88 12.69 0.07 3.89
C LYS A 88 11.59 0.63 3.00
N SER A 89 10.50 1.07 3.62
CA SER A 89 9.35 1.66 2.92
C SER A 89 9.11 3.09 3.34
N ASN A 90 8.93 3.97 2.36
CA ASN A 90 8.54 5.36 2.53
C ASN A 90 7.32 5.64 1.65
N THR A 91 6.20 6.02 2.26
CA THR A 91 4.97 6.29 1.52
C THR A 91 4.45 7.69 1.81
N THR A 92 4.21 8.45 0.76
CA THR A 92 3.43 9.70 0.79
C THR A 92 2.08 9.45 0.16
N SER A 93 1.00 9.99 0.74
CA SER A 93 -0.32 9.87 0.13
C SER A 93 -1.22 11.03 0.52
N VAL A 94 -2.15 11.36 -0.37
CA VAL A 94 -3.26 12.26 -0.10
C VAL A 94 -4.54 11.64 -0.61
N MET A 95 -5.64 11.86 0.12
CA MET A 95 -6.96 11.38 -0.25
C MET A 95 -7.99 12.42 0.14
N ALA A 96 -8.95 12.65 -0.75
CA ALA A 96 -10.13 13.47 -0.49
C ALA A 96 -11.38 12.67 -0.83
N GLY A 97 -12.37 12.67 0.05
CA GLY A 97 -13.61 11.94 -0.11
C GLY A 97 -14.84 12.76 0.24
N TYR A 98 -15.96 12.30 -0.26
CA TYR A 98 -17.28 12.84 0.08
C TYR A 98 -18.13 11.71 0.65
N ARG A 99 -18.55 11.85 1.91
CA ARG A 99 -19.18 10.77 2.68
C ARG A 99 -20.67 10.99 2.82
N PHE A 100 -21.45 9.94 2.51
CA PHE A 100 -22.90 9.87 2.66
C PHE A 100 -23.25 8.91 3.78
N TYR A 101 -23.82 9.39 4.88
CA TYR A 101 -24.31 8.54 5.95
C TYR A 101 -25.69 8.00 5.67
N LEU A 102 -25.88 6.70 5.84
CA LEU A 102 -27.16 6.02 5.68
C LEU A 102 -28.06 6.21 6.90
N GLY A 103 -27.48 6.55 8.05
CA GLY A 103 -28.19 6.83 9.30
C GLY A 103 -28.79 8.24 9.39
N LYS A 104 -29.33 8.58 10.56
CA LYS A 104 -29.94 9.90 10.84
C LYS A 104 -28.91 10.95 11.26
N ASN A 105 -27.77 10.54 11.82
CA ASN A 105 -26.75 11.41 12.40
C ASN A 105 -25.45 11.37 11.59
N PRO A 106 -24.76 12.51 11.42
CA PRO A 106 -23.44 12.53 10.82
C PRO A 106 -22.42 11.89 11.77
N MET A 107 -21.31 11.42 11.19
CA MET A 107 -20.21 10.78 11.91
C MET A 107 -20.61 9.53 12.72
N LYS A 108 -21.75 8.89 12.40
CA LYS A 108 -22.23 7.68 13.08
C LYS A 108 -23.01 6.76 12.16
N GLY A 109 -22.68 5.46 12.18
CA GLY A 109 -23.35 4.41 11.42
C GLY A 109 -22.70 4.12 10.08
N PHE A 110 -23.41 3.41 9.23
CA PHE A 110 -22.95 3.06 7.89
C PHE A 110 -22.86 4.28 6.99
N TYR A 111 -21.86 4.26 6.12
CA TYR A 111 -21.66 5.29 5.12
C TYR A 111 -21.14 4.69 3.80
N PHE A 112 -21.37 5.44 2.74
CA PHE A 112 -20.71 5.30 1.45
C PHE A 112 -19.86 6.54 1.19
N GLU A 113 -18.64 6.36 0.65
CA GLU A 113 -17.69 7.44 0.42
C GLU A 113 -16.98 7.24 -0.92
N PRO A 114 -17.38 7.93 -2.00
CA PRO A 114 -16.52 8.13 -3.15
C PRO A 114 -15.32 8.99 -2.77
N TYR A 115 -14.15 8.68 -3.34
CA TYR A 115 -12.91 9.40 -3.06
C TYR A 115 -11.94 9.40 -4.24
N LEU A 116 -11.02 10.35 -4.19
CA LEU A 116 -9.82 10.43 -5.01
C LEU A 116 -8.60 10.23 -4.11
N LYS A 117 -7.60 9.53 -4.64
CA LYS A 117 -6.37 9.24 -3.91
C LYS A 117 -5.15 9.39 -4.81
N TYR A 118 -4.10 9.99 -4.28
CA TYR A 118 -2.76 9.92 -4.83
C TYR A 118 -1.84 9.24 -3.82
N MET A 119 -0.95 8.39 -4.30
CA MET A 119 0.04 7.72 -3.49
C MET A 119 1.37 7.64 -4.24
N HIS A 120 2.44 7.92 -3.53
CA HIS A 120 3.81 7.67 -3.97
C HIS A 120 4.51 6.84 -2.89
N ASN A 121 5.09 5.72 -3.29
CA ASN A 121 5.83 4.83 -2.40
C ASN A 121 7.23 4.59 -2.97
N LYS A 122 8.22 4.65 -2.11
CA LYS A 122 9.59 4.22 -2.39
C LYS A 122 9.92 3.05 -1.48
N LEU A 123 10.26 1.91 -2.10
CA LEU A 123 10.66 0.68 -1.43
C LEU A 123 12.12 0.38 -1.79
N GLU A 124 12.97 0.26 -0.79
CA GLU A 124 14.37 -0.14 -0.95
C GLU A 124 14.59 -1.44 -0.18
N GLY A 125 15.34 -2.38 -0.77
CA GLY A 125 15.59 -3.67 -0.15
C GLY A 125 17.01 -4.16 -0.37
N THR A 126 17.48 -4.99 0.57
CA THR A 126 18.69 -5.79 0.42
C THR A 126 18.36 -7.23 0.77
N LEU A 127 18.68 -8.15 -0.12
CA LEU A 127 18.44 -9.58 0.01
C LEU A 127 19.80 -10.29 0.08
N ASN A 128 20.01 -11.07 1.13
CA ASN A 128 21.22 -11.87 1.31
C ASN A 128 20.85 -13.34 1.21
N TYR A 129 21.39 -14.02 0.21
CA TYR A 129 21.24 -15.46 -0.01
C TYR A 129 22.45 -16.19 0.54
N ASN A 130 22.35 -16.65 1.78
CA ASN A 130 23.43 -17.34 2.49
C ASN A 130 23.59 -18.81 2.08
N ASN A 131 22.58 -19.37 1.38
CA ASN A 131 22.63 -20.74 0.85
C ASN A 131 23.44 -20.86 -0.46
N ASP A 132 23.76 -19.77 -1.08
CA ASP A 132 24.64 -19.76 -2.26
C ASP A 132 26.11 -19.92 -1.78
N ASN A 133 26.94 -20.48 -2.63
CA ASN A 133 28.38 -20.57 -2.38
C ASN A 133 29.18 -20.01 -3.57
N PRO A 134 29.77 -18.82 -3.47
CA PRO A 134 29.69 -17.88 -2.33
C PRO A 134 28.28 -17.27 -2.13
N PRO A 135 28.00 -16.72 -0.95
CA PRO A 135 26.74 -16.02 -0.67
C PRO A 135 26.47 -14.90 -1.67
N SER A 136 25.21 -14.76 -2.08
CA SER A 136 24.81 -13.75 -3.07
C SER A 136 24.06 -12.60 -2.40
N ILE A 137 24.33 -11.37 -2.82
CA ILE A 137 23.71 -10.15 -2.28
C ILE A 137 23.05 -9.37 -3.42
N TYR A 138 21.78 -9.04 -3.23
CA TYR A 138 21.00 -8.27 -4.17
C TYR A 138 20.42 -7.02 -3.52
N LYS A 139 20.45 -5.89 -4.23
CA LYS A 139 19.76 -4.67 -3.85
C LYS A 139 18.58 -4.42 -4.77
N SER A 140 17.45 -4.04 -4.18
CA SER A 140 16.27 -3.65 -4.93
C SER A 140 15.87 -2.22 -4.59
N SER A 141 15.40 -1.49 -5.59
CA SER A 141 14.75 -0.20 -5.42
C SER A 141 13.52 -0.17 -6.31
N ASN A 142 12.39 0.23 -5.74
CA ASN A 142 11.13 0.33 -6.45
C ASN A 142 10.46 1.65 -6.10
N GLU A 143 10.05 2.41 -7.12
CA GLU A 143 9.27 3.62 -7.00
C GLU A 143 7.91 3.43 -7.67
N PHE A 144 6.86 3.53 -6.88
CA PHE A 144 5.48 3.35 -7.28
C PHE A 144 4.70 4.64 -7.08
N SER A 145 4.03 5.12 -8.11
CA SER A 145 3.11 6.25 -8.04
C SER A 145 1.75 5.86 -8.57
N SER A 146 0.69 6.22 -7.87
CA SER A 146 -0.67 5.93 -8.33
C SER A 146 -1.61 7.11 -8.10
N PHE A 147 -2.49 7.33 -9.07
CA PHE A 147 -3.68 8.15 -8.92
C PHE A 147 -4.90 7.25 -9.07
N GLY A 148 -5.78 7.28 -8.07
CA GLY A 148 -6.94 6.40 -8.02
C GLY A 148 -8.24 7.13 -7.74
N ILE A 149 -9.31 6.57 -8.28
CA ILE A 149 -10.68 6.87 -7.92
C ILE A 149 -11.30 5.63 -7.31
N GLY A 150 -12.04 5.78 -6.22
CA GLY A 150 -12.65 4.66 -5.53
C GLY A 150 -13.96 5.03 -4.86
N GLY A 151 -14.64 4.00 -4.36
CA GLY A 151 -15.82 4.17 -3.52
C GLY A 151 -15.78 3.14 -2.41
N GLN A 152 -15.87 3.56 -1.16
CA GLN A 152 -15.81 2.65 -0.03
C GLN A 152 -17.10 2.62 0.76
N LEU A 153 -17.41 1.46 1.31
CA LEU A 153 -18.40 1.25 2.34
C LEU A 153 -17.69 1.16 3.69
N GLY A 154 -18.23 1.85 4.67
CA GLY A 154 -17.67 1.83 6.01
C GLY A 154 -18.73 2.00 7.09
N PHE A 155 -18.26 1.87 8.32
CA PHE A 155 -19.07 2.01 9.51
C PHE A 155 -18.32 2.83 10.56
N GLN A 156 -18.96 3.86 11.09
CA GLN A 156 -18.38 4.75 12.08
C GLN A 156 -19.14 4.68 13.40
N VAL A 157 -18.38 4.51 14.48
CA VAL A 157 -18.87 4.51 15.87
C VAL A 157 -18.44 5.81 16.54
N LEU A 158 -19.38 6.43 17.26
CA LEU A 158 -19.13 7.59 18.07
C LEU A 158 -19.31 7.21 19.55
N ILE A 159 -18.22 7.21 20.31
CA ILE A 159 -18.19 6.87 21.73
C ILE A 159 -18.13 8.17 22.54
N ALA A 160 -18.96 8.26 23.58
CA ALA A 160 -19.05 9.42 24.47
C ALA A 160 -19.18 10.77 23.72
N LYS A 161 -19.81 10.77 22.53
CA LYS A 161 -20.01 11.91 21.63
C LYS A 161 -18.72 12.55 21.07
N ARG A 162 -17.53 12.02 21.41
CA ARG A 162 -16.23 12.62 21.06
C ARG A 162 -15.25 11.67 20.39
N ILE A 163 -15.16 10.41 20.83
CA ILE A 163 -14.22 9.46 20.25
C ILE A 163 -14.85 8.83 19.01
N VAL A 164 -14.16 8.91 17.89
CA VAL A 164 -14.60 8.36 16.61
C VAL A 164 -13.78 7.12 16.30
N LEU A 165 -14.44 5.98 16.09
CA LEU A 165 -13.87 4.78 15.50
C LEU A 165 -14.48 4.62 14.13
N ASP A 166 -13.65 4.60 13.10
CA ASP A 166 -14.06 4.58 11.69
C ASP A 166 -13.47 3.35 11.01
N PHE A 167 -14.34 2.45 10.56
CA PHE A 167 -13.97 1.20 9.89
C PHE A 167 -14.38 1.30 8.43
N PHE A 168 -13.42 1.36 7.54
CA PHE A 168 -13.67 1.26 6.10
C PHE A 168 -13.49 -0.21 5.69
N LEU A 169 -14.62 -0.84 5.40
CA LEU A 169 -14.73 -2.31 5.28
C LEU A 169 -14.22 -2.79 3.92
N VAL A 170 -14.73 -2.19 2.86
CA VAL A 170 -14.35 -2.51 1.49
C VAL A 170 -14.48 -1.28 0.61
N GLY A 171 -13.43 -1.00 -0.15
CA GLY A 171 -13.37 0.13 -1.07
C GLY A 171 -12.65 -0.27 -2.36
N PRO A 172 -13.37 -0.72 -3.40
CA PRO A 172 -12.77 -0.93 -4.70
C PRO A 172 -12.21 0.37 -5.27
N GLU A 173 -11.06 0.26 -5.91
CA GLU A 173 -10.32 1.37 -6.52
C GLU A 173 -9.94 1.04 -7.97
N ALA A 174 -10.03 2.04 -8.81
CA ALA A 174 -9.44 2.05 -10.14
C ALA A 174 -8.22 2.99 -10.10
N ASN A 175 -7.03 2.45 -10.29
CA ASN A 175 -5.79 3.20 -10.21
C ASN A 175 -5.09 3.28 -11.56
N THR A 176 -4.57 4.46 -11.91
CA THR A 176 -3.52 4.60 -12.92
C THR A 176 -2.20 4.59 -12.20
N VAL A 177 -1.30 3.71 -12.62
CA VAL A 177 -0.06 3.41 -11.93
C VAL A 177 1.13 3.68 -12.85
N LYS A 178 2.19 4.20 -12.25
CA LYS A 178 3.54 4.23 -12.82
C LYS A 178 4.48 3.62 -11.78
N GLU A 179 5.20 2.59 -12.20
CA GLU A 179 6.18 1.87 -11.39
C GLU A 179 7.51 1.81 -12.13
N ASN A 180 8.62 2.04 -11.42
CA ASN A 180 9.96 1.82 -11.88
C ASN A 180 10.71 1.06 -10.78
N GLY A 181 11.21 -0.11 -11.13
CA GLY A 181 11.97 -0.98 -10.25
C GLY A 181 13.35 -1.27 -10.79
N SER A 182 14.28 -1.55 -9.91
CA SER A 182 15.59 -2.08 -10.24
C SER A 182 15.99 -3.18 -9.26
N PHE A 183 16.69 -4.17 -9.79
CA PHE A 183 17.22 -5.28 -9.02
C PHE A 183 18.68 -5.50 -9.43
N THR A 184 19.60 -5.23 -8.51
CA THR A 184 21.05 -5.21 -8.78
C THR A 184 21.76 -6.31 -8.00
N ASP A 185 22.52 -7.16 -8.69
CA ASP A 185 23.44 -8.11 -8.07
C ASP A 185 24.70 -7.37 -7.63
N VAL A 186 24.94 -7.28 -6.32
CA VAL A 186 26.12 -6.65 -5.71
C VAL A 186 27.05 -7.68 -5.06
N THR A 187 26.91 -8.96 -5.40
CA THR A 187 27.71 -10.06 -4.84
C THR A 187 29.19 -9.88 -5.09
N ASN A 188 29.56 -9.42 -6.30
CA ASN A 188 30.95 -9.16 -6.71
C ASN A 188 31.00 -8.04 -7.75
N ASN A 189 32.18 -7.62 -8.14
CA ASN A 189 32.38 -6.54 -9.13
C ASN A 189 32.61 -7.07 -10.57
N ILE A 190 32.35 -8.33 -10.83
CA ILE A 190 32.51 -8.92 -12.17
C ILE A 190 31.22 -8.65 -12.95
N PRO A 191 31.28 -7.96 -14.11
CA PRO A 191 30.10 -7.76 -14.95
C PRO A 191 29.47 -9.08 -15.39
N TRP A 192 28.18 -9.08 -15.60
CA TRP A 192 27.51 -10.23 -16.18
C TRP A 192 27.96 -10.50 -17.61
N THR A 193 28.05 -11.76 -17.98
CA THR A 193 28.15 -12.12 -19.37
C THR A 193 26.84 -11.86 -20.10
N PRO A 194 26.80 -11.77 -21.43
CA PRO A 194 25.54 -11.66 -22.16
C PRO A 194 24.57 -12.80 -21.85
N ALA A 195 25.06 -14.00 -21.56
CA ALA A 195 24.25 -15.17 -21.22
C ALA A 195 23.62 -15.00 -19.81
N ASP A 196 24.38 -14.54 -18.81
CA ASP A 196 23.88 -14.29 -17.46
C ASP A 196 22.79 -13.19 -17.46
N ALA A 197 22.99 -12.13 -18.26
CA ALA A 197 22.05 -11.04 -18.40
C ALA A 197 20.74 -11.51 -19.05
N ALA A 198 20.81 -12.31 -20.11
CA ALA A 198 19.65 -12.89 -20.77
C ALA A 198 18.89 -13.83 -19.83
N GLU A 199 19.60 -14.71 -19.12
CA GLU A 199 18.99 -15.61 -18.13
C GLU A 199 18.28 -14.81 -16.99
N ALA A 200 18.89 -13.73 -16.50
CA ALA A 200 18.29 -12.89 -15.47
C ALA A 200 17.01 -12.19 -15.99
N GLU A 201 17.01 -11.71 -17.23
CA GLU A 201 15.86 -11.09 -17.87
C GLU A 201 14.72 -12.09 -18.07
N ASP A 202 15.00 -13.26 -18.63
CA ASP A 202 14.01 -14.31 -18.91
C ASP A 202 13.39 -14.82 -17.59
N ASN A 203 14.20 -15.08 -16.58
CA ASN A 203 13.70 -15.50 -15.28
C ASN A 203 12.73 -14.49 -14.64
N ILE A 204 12.96 -13.18 -14.83
CA ILE A 204 12.07 -12.15 -14.31
C ILE A 204 10.80 -12.06 -15.19
N LYS A 205 10.92 -12.10 -16.50
CA LYS A 205 9.76 -12.14 -17.42
C LYS A 205 8.84 -13.30 -17.09
N ASP A 206 9.38 -14.51 -16.99
CA ASP A 206 8.62 -15.73 -16.67
C ASP A 206 7.85 -15.60 -15.35
N ALA A 207 8.46 -14.93 -14.35
CA ALA A 207 7.80 -14.67 -13.07
C ALA A 207 6.66 -13.66 -13.18
N LEU A 208 6.82 -12.66 -14.04
CA LEU A 208 5.87 -11.56 -14.22
C LEU A 208 4.72 -11.92 -15.16
N ASP A 209 4.95 -12.75 -16.17
CA ASP A 209 3.94 -13.18 -17.16
C ASP A 209 2.75 -13.90 -16.50
N ASN A 210 2.98 -14.51 -15.35
CA ASN A 210 1.93 -15.15 -14.57
C ASN A 210 1.06 -14.17 -13.76
N ILE A 211 1.35 -12.85 -13.79
CA ILE A 211 0.55 -11.87 -13.06
C ILE A 211 -0.58 -11.36 -13.96
N PRO A 212 -1.85 -11.69 -13.65
CA PRO A 212 -2.99 -11.26 -14.47
C PRO A 212 -3.04 -9.73 -14.61
N ILE A 213 -3.43 -9.23 -15.78
CA ILE A 213 -3.66 -7.80 -16.12
C ILE A 213 -2.40 -7.00 -16.37
N ILE A 214 -1.28 -7.29 -15.69
CA ILE A 214 -0.09 -6.44 -15.73
C ILE A 214 1.09 -7.09 -16.46
N GLY A 215 1.21 -8.42 -16.49
CA GLY A 215 2.38 -9.15 -17.00
C GLY A 215 2.79 -8.71 -18.41
N GLU A 216 1.86 -8.70 -19.36
CA GLU A 216 2.11 -8.31 -20.77
C GLU A 216 2.49 -6.83 -20.95
N LYS A 217 2.34 -5.98 -19.93
CA LYS A 217 2.62 -4.54 -19.98
C LYS A 217 3.87 -4.13 -19.21
N ILE A 218 4.58 -5.10 -18.67
CA ILE A 218 5.82 -4.86 -17.96
C ILE A 218 6.98 -4.86 -18.94
N GLU A 219 7.75 -3.79 -18.94
CA GLU A 219 9.02 -3.75 -19.66
C GLU A 219 10.14 -4.18 -18.73
N VAL A 220 10.94 -5.14 -19.18
CA VAL A 220 12.14 -5.63 -18.49
C VAL A 220 13.36 -5.30 -19.36
N LYS A 221 14.38 -4.70 -18.75
CA LYS A 221 15.66 -4.37 -19.43
C LYS A 221 16.81 -4.71 -18.50
N THR A 222 17.89 -5.21 -19.07
CA THR A 222 19.07 -5.65 -18.32
C THR A 222 20.29 -4.82 -18.71
N ASP A 223 21.06 -4.39 -17.71
CA ASP A 223 22.38 -3.80 -17.87
C ASP A 223 23.45 -4.76 -17.33
N GLN A 224 24.28 -5.25 -18.21
CA GLN A 224 25.36 -6.22 -17.93
C GLN A 224 26.44 -5.59 -17.03
N ALA A 225 26.81 -4.35 -17.30
CA ALA A 225 27.92 -3.69 -16.60
C ALA A 225 27.60 -3.44 -15.15
N SER A 226 26.40 -2.95 -14.85
CA SER A 226 25.93 -2.73 -13.48
C SER A 226 25.24 -3.94 -12.85
N LYS A 227 25.13 -5.06 -13.58
CA LYS A 227 24.41 -6.28 -13.15
C LYS A 227 23.00 -5.97 -12.62
N THR A 228 22.28 -5.14 -13.36
CA THR A 228 20.99 -4.61 -12.94
C THR A 228 19.90 -4.98 -13.92
N VAL A 229 18.79 -5.50 -13.41
CA VAL A 229 17.54 -5.64 -14.15
C VAL A 229 16.63 -4.48 -13.79
N PHE A 230 16.18 -3.74 -14.77
CA PHE A 230 15.20 -2.68 -14.65
C PHE A 230 13.82 -3.20 -15.04
N ILE A 231 12.83 -2.85 -14.26
CA ILE A 231 11.43 -3.21 -14.47
C ILE A 231 10.64 -1.92 -14.53
N SER A 232 9.80 -1.74 -15.55
CA SER A 232 8.89 -0.61 -15.59
C SER A 232 7.47 -1.04 -15.97
N TYR A 233 6.50 -0.40 -15.34
CA TYR A 233 5.09 -0.59 -15.63
C TYR A 233 4.38 0.75 -15.67
N LYS A 234 3.49 0.92 -16.65
CA LYS A 234 2.58 2.05 -16.71
C LYS A 234 1.22 1.56 -17.21
N GLY A 235 0.20 1.67 -16.35
CA GLY A 235 -1.10 1.17 -16.75
C GLY A 235 -2.14 1.26 -15.65
N PHE A 236 -3.23 0.55 -15.88
CA PHE A 236 -4.34 0.39 -14.94
C PHE A 236 -4.03 -0.73 -13.95
N LEU A 237 -4.29 -0.48 -12.66
CA LEU A 237 -4.21 -1.49 -11.62
C LEU A 237 -5.45 -1.41 -10.72
N PRO A 238 -6.30 -2.45 -10.66
CA PRO A 238 -7.39 -2.50 -9.70
C PRO A 238 -6.83 -2.56 -8.28
N GLY A 239 -7.53 -1.95 -7.35
CA GLY A 239 -7.14 -1.97 -5.94
C GLY A 239 -8.33 -2.17 -5.02
N VAL A 240 -8.03 -2.47 -3.78
CA VAL A 240 -9.02 -2.54 -2.70
C VAL A 240 -8.47 -1.80 -1.48
N ARG A 241 -9.32 -0.95 -0.89
CA ARG A 241 -9.01 -0.25 0.35
C ARG A 241 -9.83 -0.84 1.50
N THR A 242 -9.15 -1.16 2.59
CA THR A 242 -9.74 -1.57 3.86
C THR A 242 -8.91 -1.03 5.01
N GLY A 243 -9.50 -0.94 6.21
CA GLY A 243 -8.77 -0.51 7.40
C GLY A 243 -9.64 0.18 8.43
N PHE A 244 -8.98 0.88 9.35
CA PHE A 244 -9.66 1.66 10.39
C PHE A 244 -8.89 2.93 10.74
N SER A 245 -9.61 3.87 11.35
CA SER A 245 -9.02 5.03 12.00
C SER A 245 -9.69 5.31 13.33
N ILE A 246 -8.93 5.92 14.24
CA ILE A 246 -9.39 6.45 15.51
C ILE A 246 -9.23 7.95 15.50
N GLY A 247 -10.19 8.67 16.09
CA GLY A 247 -10.18 10.12 16.07
C GLY A 247 -10.92 10.76 17.23
N PHE A 248 -10.85 12.07 17.23
CA PHE A 248 -11.55 12.92 18.19
C PHE A 248 -12.40 13.95 17.47
N ARG A 249 -13.65 14.09 17.90
CA ARG A 249 -14.64 15.01 17.38
C ARG A 249 -14.74 16.25 18.26
N PHE A 250 -14.65 17.41 17.65
CA PHE A 250 -14.71 18.74 18.28
C PHE A 250 -16.06 19.39 18.06
#